data_f10afd14bf40d106672de27c0f16a75f
#
_entry.id   f10afd14bf40d106672de27c0f16a75f
#
_cell.length_a   1.000
_cell.length_b   1.000
_cell.length_c   1.000
_cell.angle_alpha   90.00
_cell.angle_beta   90.00
_cell.angle_gamma   90.00
#
_symmetry.space_group_name_H-M   'P 1'
#
loop_
_entity.id
_entity.type
_entity.pdbx_description
1 polymer ?
#
loop_
_entity_poly.entity_id
_entity_poly.type
_entity_poly.pdbx_seq_one_letter_code
_entity_poly.pdbx_strand_id
1 'polypeptide(L)'
;MIGETITVNGVKCLVLDEIDGNPFVIALEVGIDFVFGNSNNYKESTLRKGAEAWLKKTGIKAIPRDVDLTAMDGYKGYGSLNTAIAPLTFDEYRKYNHILTPHIKNWFWLVTPWGSPEKDNWASNRVCNVYYGGSANGINYNISSGLAPAFILDKNEKSLSDFTNEELIAELNKRLKV
;
A
#
# COMPACT_ATOMS: atom_id res chain seq x y z
N MET A 1 6.60 -1.14 -17.08
CA MET A 1 8.04 -0.83 -16.93
C MET A 1 8.20 0.14 -15.78
N ILE A 2 9.33 0.10 -15.08
CA ILE A 2 9.56 0.94 -13.88
C ILE A 2 9.44 2.42 -14.24
N GLY A 3 8.73 3.20 -13.41
CA GLY A 3 8.43 4.62 -13.63
C GLY A 3 7.25 4.91 -14.55
N GLU A 4 6.67 3.91 -15.17
CA GLU A 4 5.47 4.09 -16.00
C GLU A 4 4.19 4.04 -15.18
N THR A 5 3.19 4.76 -15.67
CA THR A 5 1.84 4.72 -15.12
C THR A 5 1.00 3.71 -15.87
N ILE A 6 0.35 2.83 -15.13
CA ILE A 6 -0.61 1.85 -15.65
C ILE A 6 -1.99 2.05 -15.03
N THR A 7 -3.03 1.54 -15.67
CA THR A 7 -4.39 1.52 -15.10
C THR A 7 -4.80 0.09 -14.81
N VAL A 8 -5.17 -0.19 -13.56
CA VAL A 8 -5.58 -1.50 -13.07
C VAL A 8 -6.98 -1.37 -12.47
N ASN A 9 -7.97 -2.05 -13.05
CA ASN A 9 -9.39 -1.96 -12.63
C ASN A 9 -9.88 -0.52 -12.43
N GLY A 10 -9.48 0.39 -13.34
CA GLY A 10 -9.83 1.81 -13.28
C GLY A 10 -8.97 2.64 -12.33
N VAL A 11 -8.06 2.04 -11.59
CA VAL A 11 -7.13 2.74 -10.69
C VAL A 11 -5.82 3.05 -11.41
N LYS A 12 -5.40 4.31 -11.36
CA LYS A 12 -4.12 4.76 -11.89
C LYS A 12 -3.00 4.41 -10.91
N CYS A 13 -2.04 3.61 -11.36
CA CYS A 13 -0.91 3.15 -10.56
C CYS A 13 0.42 3.52 -11.21
N LEU A 14 1.43 3.79 -10.39
CA LEU A 14 2.83 3.95 -10.81
C LEU A 14 3.57 2.64 -10.55
N VAL A 15 4.29 2.14 -11.55
CA VAL A 15 5.16 0.95 -11.40
C VAL A 15 6.45 1.38 -10.72
N LEU A 16 6.70 0.84 -9.53
CA LEU A 16 7.88 1.12 -8.71
C LEU A 16 9.03 0.15 -8.97
N ASP A 17 8.70 -1.14 -9.16
CA ASP A 17 9.66 -2.23 -9.33
C ASP A 17 9.00 -3.43 -10.02
N GLU A 18 9.78 -4.49 -10.23
CA GLU A 18 9.31 -5.81 -10.62
C GLU A 18 9.82 -6.85 -9.61
N ILE A 19 8.90 -7.61 -9.01
CA ILE A 19 9.19 -8.64 -8.01
C ILE A 19 8.70 -9.98 -8.56
N ASP A 20 9.62 -10.92 -8.76
CA ASP A 20 9.34 -12.25 -9.33
C ASP A 20 8.50 -12.19 -10.62
N GLY A 21 8.83 -11.25 -11.50
CA GLY A 21 8.13 -11.04 -12.77
C GLY A 21 6.80 -10.28 -12.66
N ASN A 22 6.38 -9.88 -11.47
CA ASN A 22 5.14 -9.15 -11.21
C ASN A 22 5.42 -7.68 -10.87
N PRO A 23 4.63 -6.71 -11.38
CA PRO A 23 4.85 -5.30 -11.06
C PRO A 23 4.55 -5.01 -9.58
N PHE A 24 5.48 -4.36 -8.91
CA PHE A 24 5.22 -3.70 -7.65
C PHE A 24 4.78 -2.26 -7.92
N VAL A 25 3.58 -1.92 -7.51
CA VAL A 25 2.93 -0.66 -7.87
C VAL A 25 2.41 0.10 -6.66
N ILE A 26 2.24 1.42 -6.81
CA ILE A 26 1.54 2.28 -5.85
C ILE A 26 0.37 2.98 -6.54
N ALA A 27 -0.81 3.01 -5.91
CA ALA A 27 -1.95 3.76 -6.39
C ALA A 27 -1.69 5.27 -6.27
N LEU A 28 -1.89 6.02 -7.35
CA LEU A 28 -1.67 7.47 -7.42
C LEU A 28 -2.89 8.28 -6.95
N GLU A 29 -4.07 7.69 -6.94
CA GLU A 29 -5.27 8.28 -6.37
C GLU A 29 -5.27 8.03 -4.87
N VAL A 30 -4.66 8.95 -4.15
CA VAL A 30 -4.57 8.91 -2.69
C VAL A 30 -5.92 9.30 -2.10
N GLY A 31 -6.54 8.37 -1.35
CA GLY A 31 -7.66 8.74 -0.51
C GLY A 31 -7.21 9.75 0.54
N ILE A 32 -7.98 10.78 0.75
CA ILE A 32 -7.74 11.79 1.80
C ILE A 32 -8.53 11.41 3.07
N ASP A 33 -8.16 12.00 4.21
CA ASP A 33 -8.88 11.85 5.50
C ASP A 33 -8.81 10.47 6.17
N PHE A 34 -7.70 9.78 6.01
CA PHE A 34 -7.41 8.57 6.77
C PHE A 34 -6.60 8.88 8.04
N VAL A 35 -7.16 8.57 9.19
CA VAL A 35 -6.42 8.48 10.45
C VAL A 35 -5.64 7.17 10.46
N PHE A 36 -4.37 7.21 10.89
CA PHE A 36 -3.58 5.97 10.96
C PHE A 36 -4.20 4.96 11.93
N GLY A 37 -4.50 5.39 13.14
CA GLY A 37 -5.13 4.54 14.15
C GLY A 37 -5.03 5.12 15.56
N ASN A 38 -5.06 4.23 16.56
CA ASN A 38 -4.93 4.56 17.98
C ASN A 38 -3.53 4.25 18.54
N SER A 39 -2.63 3.76 17.69
CA SER A 39 -1.23 3.49 17.99
C SER A 39 -0.41 3.62 16.72
N ASN A 40 0.92 3.61 16.81
CA ASN A 40 1.80 3.60 15.66
C ASN A 40 2.06 2.19 15.09
N ASN A 41 1.38 1.15 15.59
CA ASN A 41 1.46 -0.22 15.08
C ASN A 41 0.50 -0.42 13.90
N TYR A 42 1.06 -0.59 12.69
CA TYR A 42 0.25 -0.80 11.48
C TYR A 42 -0.65 -2.04 11.54
N LYS A 43 -0.23 -3.11 12.23
CA LYS A 43 -1.04 -4.34 12.34
C LYS A 43 -2.43 -4.11 12.93
N GLU A 44 -2.57 -3.13 13.82
CA GLU A 44 -3.80 -2.80 14.54
C GLU A 44 -4.48 -1.54 14.00
N SER A 45 -3.87 -0.90 12.99
CA SER A 45 -4.29 0.42 12.53
C SER A 45 -5.63 0.39 11.78
N THR A 46 -6.34 1.51 11.85
CA THR A 46 -7.52 1.77 10.99
C THR A 46 -7.11 1.96 9.53
N LEU A 47 -5.89 2.46 9.29
CA LEU A 47 -5.32 2.60 7.96
C LEU A 47 -5.19 1.25 7.26
N ARG A 48 -4.76 0.20 7.97
CA ARG A 48 -4.71 -1.17 7.44
C ARG A 48 -6.08 -1.64 6.97
N LYS A 49 -7.09 -1.47 7.83
CA LYS A 49 -8.49 -1.84 7.48
C LYS A 49 -8.98 -1.06 6.26
N GLY A 50 -8.60 0.21 6.15
CA GLY A 50 -8.87 1.04 4.98
C GLY A 50 -8.22 0.52 3.70
N ALA A 51 -6.96 0.10 3.76
CA ALA A 51 -6.25 -0.49 2.63
C ALA A 51 -6.88 -1.83 2.18
N GLU A 52 -7.20 -2.71 3.12
CA GLU A 52 -7.86 -3.98 2.84
C GLU A 52 -9.27 -3.78 2.23
N ALA A 53 -10.05 -2.82 2.75
CA ALA A 53 -11.35 -2.46 2.19
C ALA A 53 -11.23 -1.87 0.78
N TRP A 54 -10.21 -1.04 0.54
CA TRP A 54 -9.91 -0.48 -0.77
C TRP A 54 -9.57 -1.59 -1.78
N LEU A 55 -8.70 -2.55 -1.43
CA LEU A 55 -8.36 -3.68 -2.28
C LEU A 55 -9.60 -4.49 -2.64
N LYS A 56 -10.45 -4.80 -1.66
CA LYS A 56 -11.71 -5.51 -1.88
C LYS A 56 -12.66 -4.73 -2.82
N LYS A 57 -12.78 -3.41 -2.63
CA LYS A 57 -13.65 -2.55 -3.45
C LYS A 57 -13.19 -2.47 -4.90
N THR A 58 -11.89 -2.39 -5.15
CA THR A 58 -11.32 -2.30 -6.50
C THR A 58 -11.32 -3.65 -7.24
N GLY A 59 -11.41 -4.76 -6.51
CA GLY A 59 -11.31 -6.10 -7.08
C GLY A 59 -9.93 -6.43 -7.65
N ILE A 60 -8.92 -5.60 -7.38
CA ILE A 60 -7.53 -5.83 -7.80
C ILE A 60 -7.01 -7.09 -7.11
N LYS A 61 -6.35 -7.94 -7.87
CA LYS A 61 -5.66 -9.11 -7.34
C LYS A 61 -4.21 -8.80 -7.08
N ALA A 62 -3.81 -9.01 -5.85
CA ALA A 62 -2.48 -8.71 -5.38
C ALA A 62 -1.85 -9.90 -4.69
N ILE A 63 -0.56 -10.11 -4.95
CA ILE A 63 0.26 -11.16 -4.34
C ILE A 63 0.70 -10.66 -2.95
N PRO A 64 0.52 -11.45 -1.87
CA PRO A 64 1.01 -11.08 -0.55
C PRO A 64 2.53 -10.89 -0.53
N ARG A 65 2.96 -9.90 0.24
CA ARG A 65 4.37 -9.59 0.50
C ARG A 65 4.62 -9.36 1.99
N ASP A 66 5.85 -9.56 2.42
CA ASP A 66 6.26 -9.23 3.78
C ASP A 66 6.59 -7.73 3.88
N VAL A 67 5.94 -7.07 4.82
CA VAL A 67 6.10 -5.65 5.12
C VAL A 67 6.81 -5.53 6.46
N ASP A 68 8.02 -5.00 6.46
CA ASP A 68 8.81 -4.76 7.68
C ASP A 68 8.23 -3.56 8.45
N LEU A 69 7.95 -3.77 9.72
CA LEU A 69 7.41 -2.76 10.62
C LEU A 69 8.46 -2.26 11.64
N THR A 70 9.74 -2.43 11.33
CA THR A 70 10.83 -1.84 12.12
C THR A 70 10.68 -0.33 12.15
N ALA A 71 10.67 0.25 13.35
CA ALA A 71 10.55 1.69 13.54
C ALA A 71 11.85 2.43 13.15
N MET A 72 11.75 3.74 12.91
CA MET A 72 12.88 4.60 12.53
C MET A 72 14.03 4.58 13.55
N ASP A 73 13.73 4.33 14.82
CA ASP A 73 14.72 4.20 15.89
C ASP A 73 15.31 2.78 16.04
N GLY A 74 14.94 1.86 15.12
CA GLY A 74 15.42 0.48 15.10
C GLY A 74 14.62 -0.49 15.96
N TYR A 75 13.51 -0.08 16.58
CA TYR A 75 12.64 -0.99 17.33
C TYR A 75 11.99 -2.02 16.42
N LYS A 76 12.18 -3.32 16.74
CA LYS A 76 11.69 -4.45 15.93
C LYS A 76 10.49 -5.19 16.55
N GLY A 77 9.96 -4.72 17.68
CA GLY A 77 8.91 -5.42 18.41
C GLY A 77 7.60 -5.60 17.65
N TYR A 78 7.37 -4.80 16.60
CA TYR A 78 6.21 -4.99 15.71
C TYR A 78 6.43 -6.10 14.67
N GLY A 79 7.68 -6.52 14.42
CA GLY A 79 8.04 -7.58 13.47
C GLY A 79 7.67 -7.22 12.03
N SER A 80 7.16 -8.20 11.30
CA SER A 80 6.66 -8.03 9.92
C SER A 80 5.17 -8.40 9.80
N LEU A 81 4.56 -7.99 8.70
CA LEU A 81 3.20 -8.34 8.32
C LEU A 81 3.19 -8.90 6.91
N ASN A 82 2.76 -10.15 6.73
CA ASN A 82 2.46 -10.70 5.40
C ASN A 82 1.07 -10.21 4.97
N THR A 83 1.00 -9.45 3.88
CA THR A 83 -0.25 -8.84 3.40
C THR A 83 -0.20 -8.57 1.90
N ALA A 84 -1.36 -8.68 1.25
CA ALA A 84 -1.50 -8.36 -0.17
C ALA A 84 -1.42 -6.85 -0.45
N ILE A 85 -1.69 -6.00 0.56
CA ILE A 85 -1.72 -4.55 0.38
C ILE A 85 -1.27 -3.83 1.65
N ALA A 86 -0.44 -2.82 1.48
CA ALA A 86 -0.06 -1.86 2.52
C ALA A 86 0.49 -0.58 1.86
N PRO A 87 0.45 0.58 2.52
CA PRO A 87 1.33 1.68 2.14
C PRO A 87 2.80 1.26 2.14
N LEU A 88 3.67 2.06 1.53
CA LEU A 88 5.10 1.79 1.54
C LEU A 88 5.68 1.86 2.96
N THR A 89 6.74 1.08 3.21
CA THR A 89 7.65 1.34 4.33
C THR A 89 8.49 2.59 4.03
N PHE A 90 9.15 3.15 5.04
CA PHE A 90 10.08 4.26 4.82
C PHE A 90 11.28 3.86 3.95
N ASP A 91 11.77 2.64 4.08
CA ASP A 91 12.86 2.12 3.24
C ASP A 91 12.45 1.95 1.78
N GLU A 92 11.24 1.43 1.53
CA GLU A 92 10.67 1.38 0.18
C GLU A 92 10.47 2.78 -0.38
N TYR A 93 9.91 3.71 0.40
CA TYR A 93 9.77 5.11 -0.01
C TYR A 93 11.10 5.72 -0.38
N ARG A 94 12.13 5.55 0.44
CA ARG A 94 13.48 6.06 0.19
C ARG A 94 14.10 5.46 -1.07
N LYS A 95 13.85 4.17 -1.36
CA LYS A 95 14.30 3.50 -2.59
C LYS A 95 13.65 4.09 -3.84
N TYR A 96 12.34 4.38 -3.78
CA TYR A 96 11.55 4.75 -4.95
C TYR A 96 11.17 6.23 -5.02
N ASN A 97 11.61 7.07 -4.10
CA ASN A 97 11.16 8.46 -4.02
C ASN A 97 11.46 9.26 -5.29
N HIS A 98 12.59 8.97 -5.96
CA HIS A 98 13.01 9.67 -7.17
C HIS A 98 12.05 9.48 -8.36
N ILE A 99 11.36 8.33 -8.45
CA ILE A 99 10.31 8.09 -9.45
C ILE A 99 8.92 8.47 -8.94
N LEU A 100 8.69 8.42 -7.64
CA LEU A 100 7.39 8.70 -7.03
C LEU A 100 7.16 10.20 -6.83
N THR A 101 8.17 10.98 -6.46
CA THR A 101 8.05 12.41 -6.11
C THR A 101 7.32 13.24 -7.16
N PRO A 102 7.53 13.10 -8.49
CA PRO A 102 6.80 13.86 -9.51
C PRO A 102 5.28 13.63 -9.50
N HIS A 103 4.83 12.53 -8.89
CA HIS A 103 3.42 12.12 -8.82
C HIS A 103 2.74 12.46 -7.49
N ILE A 104 3.50 12.88 -6.46
CA ILE A 104 2.97 13.17 -5.12
C ILE A 104 2.22 14.50 -5.15
N LYS A 105 0.89 14.44 -5.01
CA LYS A 105 0.00 15.61 -4.97
C LYS A 105 -0.59 15.88 -3.60
N ASN A 106 -0.61 14.87 -2.73
CA ASN A 106 -1.20 14.93 -1.40
C ASN A 106 -0.28 14.24 -0.38
N TRP A 107 -0.48 14.54 0.88
CA TRP A 107 0.16 13.82 1.97
C TRP A 107 -0.36 12.39 2.03
N PHE A 108 0.50 11.45 2.40
CA PHE A 108 0.07 10.07 2.61
C PHE A 108 0.93 9.36 3.66
N TRP A 109 0.30 8.39 4.30
CA TRP A 109 0.91 7.56 5.32
C TRP A 109 1.90 6.57 4.71
N LEU A 110 3.01 6.35 5.42
CA LEU A 110 3.81 5.15 5.34
C LEU A 110 3.41 4.20 6.48
N VAL A 111 3.87 2.94 6.45
CA VAL A 111 3.57 1.99 7.54
C VAL A 111 4.60 2.06 8.68
N THR A 112 5.75 2.70 8.47
CA THR A 112 6.88 2.71 9.40
C THR A 112 6.57 3.56 10.63
N PRO A 113 6.61 3.00 11.85
CA PRO A 113 6.50 3.76 13.08
C PRO A 113 7.69 4.74 13.21
N TRP A 114 7.45 5.93 13.77
CA TRP A 114 8.54 6.88 14.01
C TRP A 114 9.48 6.41 15.12
N GLY A 115 8.94 5.82 16.17
CA GLY A 115 9.73 5.28 17.26
C GLY A 115 9.04 4.18 18.06
N SER A 116 9.82 3.60 18.98
CA SER A 116 9.40 2.57 19.91
C SER A 116 8.32 3.08 20.85
N PRO A 117 7.31 2.25 21.21
CA PRO A 117 6.35 2.59 22.25
C PRO A 117 6.97 2.72 23.65
N GLU A 118 8.19 2.25 23.81
CA GLU A 118 8.88 2.19 25.13
C GLU A 118 9.74 3.43 25.43
N LYS A 119 10.09 4.24 24.40
CA LYS A 119 11.12 5.26 24.56
C LYS A 119 10.62 6.61 25.07
N ASP A 120 9.62 7.18 24.44
CA ASP A 120 8.94 8.40 24.89
C ASP A 120 7.60 8.60 24.19
N ASN A 121 6.72 9.40 24.77
CA ASN A 121 5.40 9.68 24.21
C ASN A 121 5.45 10.42 22.89
N TRP A 122 6.53 11.16 22.59
CA TRP A 122 6.63 11.91 21.35
C TRP A 122 6.88 10.99 20.15
N ALA A 123 7.82 10.06 20.25
CA ALA A 123 8.15 9.15 19.16
C ALA A 123 7.12 8.01 19.02
N SER A 124 6.61 7.50 20.12
CA SER A 124 5.61 6.41 20.15
C SER A 124 4.25 6.81 19.58
N ASN A 125 3.96 8.12 19.54
CA ASN A 125 2.70 8.65 18.99
C ASN A 125 2.77 8.97 17.50
N ARG A 126 3.90 8.68 16.82
CA ARG A 126 4.13 9.13 15.45
C ARG A 126 4.37 7.98 14.50
N VAL A 127 3.98 8.23 13.25
CA VAL A 127 4.20 7.36 12.11
C VAL A 127 4.78 8.19 10.98
N CYS A 128 5.62 7.59 10.15
CA CYS A 128 6.16 8.23 8.96
C CYS A 128 5.06 8.64 7.99
N ASN A 129 5.18 9.83 7.44
CA ASN A 129 4.27 10.43 6.49
C ASN A 129 5.07 11.15 5.41
N VAL A 130 4.57 11.15 4.19
CA VAL A 130 5.15 11.88 3.06
C VAL A 130 4.29 13.09 2.76
N TYR A 131 4.93 14.25 2.66
CA TYR A 131 4.28 15.49 2.24
C TYR A 131 4.29 15.67 0.72
N TYR A 132 3.44 16.54 0.21
CA TYR A 132 3.57 17.00 -1.17
C TYR A 132 4.97 17.57 -1.40
N GLY A 133 5.57 17.25 -2.56
CA GLY A 133 6.95 17.58 -2.84
C GLY A 133 7.98 16.56 -2.34
N GLY A 134 7.56 15.47 -1.70
CA GLY A 134 8.39 14.30 -1.43
C GLY A 134 9.23 14.37 -0.14
N SER A 135 9.04 15.38 0.73
CA SER A 135 9.65 15.32 2.05
C SER A 135 8.91 14.36 2.98
N ALA A 136 9.64 13.64 3.82
CA ALA A 136 9.06 12.73 4.80
C ALA A 136 9.27 13.22 6.22
N ASN A 137 8.31 12.97 7.11
CA ASN A 137 8.35 13.37 8.52
C ASN A 137 7.56 12.37 9.38
N GLY A 138 7.70 12.47 10.70
CA GLY A 138 6.83 11.79 11.67
C GLY A 138 5.66 12.68 12.09
N ILE A 139 4.44 12.24 11.86
CA ILE A 139 3.24 12.93 12.34
C ILE A 139 2.44 12.03 13.29
N ASN A 140 1.61 12.64 14.13
CA ASN A 140 0.83 11.90 15.10
C ASN A 140 -0.19 10.99 14.40
N TYR A 141 -0.30 9.74 14.84
CA TYR A 141 -1.14 8.72 14.23
C TYR A 141 -2.65 9.07 14.21
N ASN A 142 -3.10 10.01 15.02
CA ASN A 142 -4.49 10.47 15.05
C ASN A 142 -4.80 11.65 14.11
N ILE A 143 -3.79 12.15 13.37
CA ILE A 143 -4.00 13.18 12.35
C ILE A 143 -4.47 12.52 11.05
N SER A 144 -5.30 13.22 10.28
CA SER A 144 -5.71 12.76 8.95
C SER A 144 -4.61 12.96 7.91
N SER A 145 -4.40 11.97 7.08
CA SER A 145 -3.53 12.00 5.89
C SER A 145 -4.08 11.08 4.81
N GLY A 146 -3.38 10.95 3.70
CA GLY A 146 -3.82 10.11 2.60
C GLY A 146 -3.46 8.63 2.78
N LEU A 147 -4.23 7.75 2.14
CA LEU A 147 -3.92 6.35 1.95
C LEU A 147 -3.46 6.13 0.51
N ALA A 148 -2.18 5.84 0.30
CA ALA A 148 -1.58 5.46 -0.98
C ALA A 148 -1.19 3.96 -0.93
N PRO A 149 -2.10 3.05 -1.34
CA PRO A 149 -1.85 1.62 -1.28
C PRO A 149 -0.75 1.20 -2.27
N ALA A 150 0.17 0.34 -1.80
CA ALA A 150 1.17 -0.32 -2.64
C ALA A 150 0.98 -1.84 -2.58
N PHE A 151 1.15 -2.51 -3.71
CA PHE A 151 0.91 -3.94 -3.85
C PHE A 151 1.69 -4.55 -5.03
N ILE A 152 1.91 -5.86 -4.98
CA ILE A 152 2.43 -6.62 -6.11
C ILE A 152 1.23 -7.07 -6.93
N LEU A 153 1.11 -6.60 -8.17
CA LEU A 153 0.01 -6.95 -9.07
C LEU A 153 0.19 -8.38 -9.59
N ASP A 154 -0.80 -9.24 -9.40
CA ASP A 154 -0.78 -10.58 -10.00
C ASP A 154 -1.07 -10.49 -11.51
N LYS A 155 -0.02 -10.68 -12.32
CA LYS A 155 -0.13 -10.70 -13.79
C LYS A 155 -0.82 -11.95 -14.34
N ASN A 156 -0.92 -13.02 -13.55
CA ASN A 156 -1.47 -14.29 -14.02
C ASN A 156 -3.01 -14.33 -13.94
N GLU A 157 -3.61 -13.34 -13.29
CA GLU A 157 -5.06 -13.21 -13.36
C GLU A 157 -5.48 -12.52 -14.65
N LYS A 158 -6.10 -13.29 -15.51
CA LYS A 158 -6.81 -12.77 -16.68
C LYS A 158 -7.92 -11.81 -16.21
N SER A 159 -7.94 -10.58 -16.70
CA SER A 159 -9.09 -9.69 -16.54
C SER A 159 -10.28 -10.28 -17.31
N LEU A 160 -11.51 -9.90 -16.97
CA LEU A 160 -12.68 -10.31 -17.75
C LEU A 160 -12.58 -9.97 -19.25
N SER A 161 -11.82 -8.92 -19.59
CA SER A 161 -11.53 -8.52 -20.96
C SER A 161 -10.56 -9.45 -21.71
N ASP A 162 -9.81 -10.28 -20.99
CA ASP A 162 -8.83 -11.22 -21.55
C ASP A 162 -9.44 -12.60 -21.84
N PHE A 163 -10.70 -12.78 -21.47
CA PHE A 163 -11.46 -13.99 -21.77
C PHE A 163 -12.26 -13.81 -23.04
N THR A 164 -12.24 -14.82 -23.91
CA THR A 164 -13.23 -14.96 -24.98
C THR A 164 -14.61 -15.21 -24.38
N ASN A 165 -15.67 -14.92 -25.15
CA ASN A 165 -17.05 -15.21 -24.72
C ASN A 165 -17.24 -16.69 -24.35
N GLU A 166 -16.55 -17.60 -25.03
CA GLU A 166 -16.59 -19.04 -24.79
C GLU A 166 -15.93 -19.41 -23.45
N GLU A 167 -14.77 -18.80 -23.13
CA GLU A 167 -14.10 -18.98 -21.84
C GLU A 167 -14.94 -18.43 -20.68
N LEU A 168 -15.61 -17.26 -20.87
CA LEU A 168 -16.52 -16.68 -19.88
C LEU A 168 -17.72 -17.57 -19.61
N ILE A 169 -18.31 -18.15 -20.66
CA ILE A 169 -19.45 -19.09 -20.53
C ILE A 169 -19.01 -20.38 -19.83
N ALA A 170 -17.82 -20.89 -20.14
CA ALA A 170 -17.27 -22.07 -19.49
C ALA A 170 -17.04 -21.86 -17.99
N GLU A 171 -16.47 -20.72 -17.58
CA GLU A 171 -16.24 -20.36 -16.18
C GLU A 171 -17.56 -20.13 -15.42
N LEU A 172 -18.55 -19.48 -16.03
CA LEU A 172 -19.90 -19.33 -15.49
C LEU A 172 -20.57 -20.69 -15.24
N ASN A 173 -20.50 -21.59 -16.21
CA ASN A 173 -21.07 -22.93 -16.08
C ASN A 173 -20.39 -23.77 -14.99
N LYS A 174 -19.10 -23.56 -14.74
CA LYS A 174 -18.36 -24.20 -13.65
C LYS A 174 -18.82 -23.69 -12.27
N ARG A 175 -19.08 -22.39 -12.13
CA ARG A 175 -19.56 -21.79 -10.86
C ARG A 175 -21.03 -22.07 -10.56
N LEU A 176 -21.85 -22.32 -11.58
CA LEU A 176 -23.26 -22.67 -11.42
C LEU A 176 -23.52 -24.15 -11.10
N LYS A 177 -22.48 -25.01 -11.18
CA LYS A 177 -22.56 -26.43 -10.87
C LYS A 177 -22.18 -26.81 -9.44
N VAL A 178 -22.02 -25.82 -8.53
CA VAL A 178 -21.71 -26.01 -7.10
C VAL A 178 -22.98 -25.90 -6.27
#